data_8ad80e2ee110803c6b67be1b162f1f93
#
_entry.id   8ad80e2ee110803c6b67be1b162f1f93
#
_cell.length_a   1.000
_cell.length_b   1.000
_cell.length_c   1.000
_cell.angle_alpha   90.00
_cell.angle_beta   90.00
_cell.angle_gamma   90.00
#
_symmetry.space_group_name_H-M   'P 1'
#
loop_
_entity.id
_entity.type
_entity.pdbx_description
1 polymer ?
#
loop_
_entity_poly.entity_id
_entity_poly.type
_entity_poly.pdbx_seq_one_letter_code
_entity_poly.pdbx_strand_id
1 'polypeptide(L)'
;MILPFEIIKYFVHAKGRHGIHSPFVYDFVDKCLKIEVNPEFIQKRNDLYSKLSSSKELISVADFGVGSKKLSNSREIKSLFKVSSTKGKYADLLFRISSFYKPAKILELGTSLGIGTIHLQAGNPTSRITTIDACRETINQAKLNFNTFKFDINCANETFETHINQLELEKFDLIFIDGHHDGEALKNYLEKLHDYAHDETIFILDDIRWSASMFHAWNEIIQSEKYHVTLDLLRIGIVIPKKQQTKQHFVIRY
;
A
#
# COMPACT_ATOMS: atom_id res chain seq x y z
N MET A 1 -1.13 -0.15 -16.66
CA MET A 1 -2.05 0.85 -17.27
C MET A 1 -3.47 0.44 -16.90
N ILE A 2 -4.20 1.29 -16.18
CA ILE A 2 -5.58 0.97 -15.74
C ILE A 2 -6.45 0.70 -16.97
N LEU A 3 -7.19 -0.41 -16.96
CA LEU A 3 -8.07 -0.83 -18.07
C LEU A 3 -9.25 0.17 -18.19
N PRO A 4 -9.42 0.93 -19.30
CA PRO A 4 -10.41 1.99 -19.38
C PRO A 4 -11.85 1.54 -19.10
N PHE A 5 -12.20 0.34 -19.57
CA PHE A 5 -13.53 -0.24 -19.37
C PHE A 5 -13.81 -0.54 -17.88
N GLU A 6 -12.79 -0.96 -17.14
CA GLU A 6 -12.92 -1.25 -15.70
C GLU A 6 -13.07 0.03 -14.86
N ILE A 7 -12.54 1.16 -15.34
CA ILE A 7 -12.76 2.46 -14.74
C ILE A 7 -14.25 2.85 -14.84
N ILE A 8 -14.84 2.69 -16.02
CA ILE A 8 -16.26 2.98 -16.25
C ILE A 8 -17.12 2.10 -15.36
N LYS A 9 -16.87 0.78 -15.34
CA LYS A 9 -17.59 -0.16 -14.47
C LYS A 9 -17.47 0.24 -12.99
N TYR A 10 -16.27 0.61 -12.55
CA TYR A 10 -16.08 1.08 -11.18
C TYR A 10 -17.01 2.25 -10.86
N PHE A 11 -17.03 3.30 -11.68
CA PHE A 11 -17.88 4.48 -11.41
C PHE A 11 -19.37 4.19 -11.45
N VAL A 12 -19.81 3.23 -12.26
CA VAL A 12 -21.22 2.78 -12.31
C VAL A 12 -21.62 2.04 -11.01
N HIS A 13 -20.71 1.22 -10.45
CA HIS A 13 -21.02 0.40 -9.27
C HIS A 13 -20.61 1.05 -7.95
N ALA A 14 -19.75 2.07 -8.00
CA ALA A 14 -19.21 2.71 -6.80
C ALA A 14 -20.30 3.40 -5.97
N LYS A 15 -20.41 2.96 -4.71
CA LYS A 15 -21.39 3.47 -3.75
C LYS A 15 -20.76 4.48 -2.79
N GLY A 16 -21.50 5.50 -2.44
CA GLY A 16 -21.23 6.33 -1.27
C GLY A 16 -21.90 5.75 -0.02
N ARG A 17 -21.79 6.45 1.10
CA ARG A 17 -22.27 6.01 2.43
C ARG A 17 -23.73 5.50 2.46
N HIS A 18 -24.62 6.05 1.65
CA HIS A 18 -26.05 5.69 1.64
C HIS A 18 -26.35 4.31 1.03
N GLY A 19 -25.41 3.70 0.33
CA GLY A 19 -25.56 2.36 -0.25
C GLY A 19 -24.86 1.25 0.52
N ILE A 20 -24.40 1.52 1.75
CA ILE A 20 -23.58 0.61 2.56
C ILE A 20 -24.37 0.18 3.78
N HIS A 21 -24.58 -1.14 3.92
CA HIS A 21 -25.34 -1.71 5.03
C HIS A 21 -24.43 -2.42 6.09
N SER A 22 -23.12 -2.50 5.85
CA SER A 22 -22.16 -3.02 6.82
C SER A 22 -21.73 -1.91 7.78
N PRO A 23 -21.92 -2.03 9.11
CA PRO A 23 -21.47 -1.01 10.08
C PRO A 23 -19.96 -0.72 9.96
N PHE A 24 -19.15 -1.76 9.80
CA PHE A 24 -17.70 -1.63 9.62
C PHE A 24 -17.35 -0.78 8.38
N VAL A 25 -17.95 -1.10 7.24
CA VAL A 25 -17.66 -0.38 5.98
C VAL A 25 -18.30 1.01 6.00
N TYR A 26 -19.43 1.18 6.68
CA TYR A 26 -20.03 2.49 6.90
C TYR A 26 -19.08 3.41 7.69
N ASP A 27 -18.49 2.91 8.78
CA ASP A 27 -17.52 3.65 9.58
C ASP A 27 -16.25 3.98 8.77
N PHE A 28 -15.78 3.06 7.94
CA PHE A 28 -14.68 3.34 7.01
C PHE A 28 -15.01 4.53 6.09
N VAL A 29 -16.17 4.52 5.45
CA VAL A 29 -16.55 5.58 4.50
C VAL A 29 -16.89 6.89 5.20
N ASP A 30 -17.62 6.83 6.32
CA ASP A 30 -18.14 8.03 6.99
C ASP A 30 -17.15 8.68 7.97
N LYS A 31 -16.26 7.89 8.56
CA LYS A 31 -15.28 8.36 9.53
C LYS A 31 -13.86 8.33 8.97
N CYS A 32 -13.37 7.16 8.53
CA CYS A 32 -11.98 7.01 8.10
C CYS A 32 -11.65 7.89 6.88
N LEU A 33 -12.46 7.81 5.80
CA LEU A 33 -12.19 8.58 4.58
C LEU A 33 -12.30 10.10 4.76
N LYS A 34 -12.93 10.57 5.84
CA LYS A 34 -13.10 12.01 6.15
C LYS A 34 -12.05 12.56 7.11
N ILE A 35 -11.14 11.74 7.63
CA ILE A 35 -10.05 12.24 8.47
C ILE A 35 -9.26 13.28 7.69
N GLU A 36 -9.10 14.44 8.26
CA GLU A 36 -8.25 15.49 7.71
C GLU A 36 -6.79 15.15 7.95
N VAL A 37 -5.98 15.30 6.91
CA VAL A 37 -4.53 15.14 7.03
C VAL A 37 -3.96 16.36 7.77
N ASN A 38 -3.10 16.12 8.75
CA ASN A 38 -2.52 17.17 9.58
C ASN A 38 -1.82 18.24 8.71
N PRO A 39 -2.13 19.55 8.89
CA PRO A 39 -1.57 20.63 8.09
C PRO A 39 -0.05 20.74 8.17
N GLU A 40 0.56 20.49 9.33
CA GLU A 40 2.02 20.49 9.50
C GLU A 40 2.66 19.36 8.69
N PHE A 41 2.03 18.17 8.70
CA PHE A 41 2.47 17.05 7.87
C PHE A 41 2.35 17.39 6.38
N ILE A 42 1.23 18.01 5.96
CA ILE A 42 1.04 18.45 4.57
C ILE A 42 2.17 19.38 4.13
N GLN A 43 2.53 20.35 4.96
CA GLN A 43 3.63 21.30 4.64
C GLN A 43 4.93 20.54 4.44
N LYS A 44 5.36 19.74 5.42
CA LYS A 44 6.62 18.96 5.35
C LYS A 44 6.64 18.01 4.15
N ARG A 45 5.50 17.35 3.88
CA ARG A 45 5.33 16.47 2.72
C ARG A 45 5.51 17.24 1.41
N ASN A 46 4.91 18.42 1.28
CA ASN A 46 5.00 19.23 0.07
C ASN A 46 6.44 19.72 -0.16
N ASP A 47 7.16 20.06 0.89
CA ASP A 47 8.59 20.41 0.80
C ASP A 47 9.43 19.21 0.32
N LEU A 48 9.18 18.01 0.85
CA LEU A 48 9.80 16.77 0.36
C LEU A 48 9.45 16.51 -1.10
N TYR A 49 8.18 16.63 -1.48
CA TYR A 49 7.73 16.40 -2.87
C TYR A 49 8.39 17.39 -3.85
N SER A 50 8.51 18.66 -3.46
CA SER A 50 9.23 19.68 -4.24
C SER A 50 10.67 19.27 -4.46
N LYS A 51 11.38 18.87 -3.39
CA LYS A 51 12.76 18.38 -3.46
C LYS A 51 12.90 17.17 -4.39
N LEU A 52 12.06 16.14 -4.21
CA LEU A 52 12.15 14.92 -5.00
C LEU A 52 11.79 15.15 -6.48
N SER A 53 10.77 15.98 -6.75
CA SER A 53 10.32 16.27 -8.13
C SER A 53 11.33 17.10 -8.93
N SER A 54 12.24 17.81 -8.28
CA SER A 54 13.30 18.60 -8.92
C SER A 54 14.67 17.90 -8.93
N SER A 55 14.85 16.80 -8.18
CA SER A 55 16.14 16.13 -8.03
C SER A 55 16.57 15.44 -9.32
N LYS A 56 17.74 15.83 -9.82
CA LYS A 56 18.46 15.20 -10.95
C LYS A 56 19.51 14.20 -10.49
N GLU A 57 19.59 13.96 -9.20
CA GLU A 57 20.48 12.96 -8.64
C GLU A 57 20.16 11.58 -9.22
N LEU A 58 21.21 10.87 -9.63
CA LEU A 58 21.10 9.54 -10.22
C LEU A 58 21.31 8.50 -9.13
N ILE A 59 20.40 7.56 -9.04
CA ILE A 59 20.56 6.36 -8.20
C ILE A 59 20.47 5.11 -9.08
N SER A 60 21.25 4.10 -8.73
CA SER A 60 21.23 2.81 -9.41
C SER A 60 20.02 2.02 -8.93
N VAL A 61 19.07 1.74 -9.81
CA VAL A 61 17.88 0.96 -9.48
C VAL A 61 18.05 -0.45 -10.02
N ALA A 62 18.09 -1.42 -9.11
CA ALA A 62 17.97 -2.81 -9.47
C ALA A 62 16.49 -3.19 -9.54
N ASP A 63 16.01 -3.51 -10.74
CA ASP A 63 14.65 -4.01 -10.93
C ASP A 63 14.63 -5.52 -10.68
N PHE A 64 13.92 -5.95 -9.65
CA PHE A 64 13.77 -7.35 -9.25
C PHE A 64 12.42 -7.93 -9.67
N GLY A 65 11.65 -7.20 -10.50
CA GLY A 65 10.35 -7.66 -11.02
C GLY A 65 10.46 -8.91 -11.88
N VAL A 66 9.34 -9.62 -12.03
CA VAL A 66 9.23 -10.86 -12.81
C VAL A 66 9.72 -10.62 -14.25
N GLY A 67 10.84 -11.28 -14.61
CA GLY A 67 11.42 -11.24 -15.95
C GLY A 67 12.54 -10.23 -16.18
N SER A 68 12.90 -9.39 -15.21
CA SER A 68 14.04 -8.49 -15.34
C SER A 68 15.36 -9.22 -15.05
N LYS A 69 16.18 -9.42 -16.10
CA LYS A 69 17.62 -9.66 -15.91
C LYS A 69 18.16 -8.46 -15.14
N LYS A 70 19.00 -8.69 -14.11
CA LYS A 70 19.69 -7.67 -13.29
C LYS A 70 20.35 -6.57 -14.17
N LEU A 71 19.57 -5.62 -14.62
CA LEU A 71 20.03 -4.43 -15.31
C LEU A 71 19.92 -3.30 -14.28
N SER A 72 21.07 -2.96 -13.68
CA SER A 72 21.21 -1.73 -12.91
C SER A 72 21.03 -0.55 -13.88
N ASN A 73 19.84 0.05 -13.88
CA ASN A 73 19.58 1.25 -14.64
C ASN A 73 19.71 2.46 -13.71
N SER A 74 20.65 3.35 -14.02
CA SER A 74 20.73 4.64 -13.35
C SER A 74 19.49 5.46 -13.69
N ARG A 75 18.73 5.88 -12.68
CA ARG A 75 17.52 6.70 -12.84
C ARG A 75 17.59 7.94 -11.98
N GLU A 76 17.12 9.07 -12.52
CA GLU A 76 16.96 10.28 -11.71
C GLU A 76 15.88 10.09 -10.64
N ILE A 77 16.12 10.58 -9.43
CA ILE A 77 15.16 10.53 -8.31
C ILE A 77 13.81 11.13 -8.72
N LYS A 78 13.80 12.24 -9.47
CA LYS A 78 12.55 12.84 -9.95
C LYS A 78 11.73 11.89 -10.85
N SER A 79 12.40 11.05 -11.63
CA SER A 79 11.73 10.06 -12.50
C SER A 79 11.12 8.93 -11.67
N LEU A 80 11.84 8.43 -10.68
CA LEU A 80 11.31 7.45 -9.72
C LEU A 80 10.15 8.01 -8.93
N PHE A 81 10.28 9.23 -8.39
CA PHE A 81 9.21 9.90 -7.67
C PHE A 81 7.95 10.05 -8.55
N LYS A 82 8.12 10.33 -9.84
CA LYS A 82 6.99 10.45 -10.77
C LYS A 82 6.26 9.13 -10.99
N VAL A 83 6.97 8.01 -11.09
CA VAL A 83 6.44 6.72 -11.57
C VAL A 83 6.10 5.77 -10.42
N SER A 84 6.97 5.66 -9.42
CA SER A 84 6.90 4.60 -8.40
C SER A 84 6.53 5.10 -7.00
N SER A 85 5.89 6.26 -6.88
CA SER A 85 5.47 6.75 -5.57
C SER A 85 3.95 6.91 -5.50
N THR A 86 3.35 6.33 -4.49
CA THR A 86 1.94 6.59 -4.17
C THR A 86 1.77 8.03 -3.71
N LYS A 87 0.96 8.81 -4.44
CA LYS A 87 0.76 10.26 -4.24
C LYS A 87 -0.70 10.65 -4.22
N GLY A 88 -0.95 11.92 -3.84
CA GLY A 88 -2.28 12.51 -3.85
C GLY A 88 -3.23 11.78 -2.93
N LYS A 89 -4.49 11.64 -3.36
CA LYS A 89 -5.55 11.07 -2.53
C LYS A 89 -5.25 9.65 -2.02
N TYR A 90 -4.46 8.83 -2.75
CA TYR A 90 -4.14 7.47 -2.32
C TYR A 90 -3.03 7.44 -1.25
N ALA A 91 -2.09 8.38 -1.27
CA ALA A 91 -1.17 8.58 -0.17
C ALA A 91 -1.91 9.10 1.08
N ASP A 92 -2.84 10.04 0.91
CA ASP A 92 -3.70 10.51 1.99
C ASP A 92 -4.60 9.40 2.54
N LEU A 93 -4.99 8.41 1.71
CA LEU A 93 -5.72 7.22 2.16
C LEU A 93 -4.90 6.38 3.14
N LEU A 94 -3.61 6.16 2.86
CA LEU A 94 -2.72 5.43 3.78
C LEU A 94 -2.63 6.13 5.14
N PHE A 95 -2.48 7.46 5.14
CA PHE A 95 -2.52 8.26 6.37
C PHE A 95 -3.84 8.07 7.11
N ARG A 96 -4.99 8.20 6.43
CA ARG A 96 -6.32 8.06 7.02
C ARG A 96 -6.56 6.69 7.61
N ILE A 97 -6.20 5.62 6.91
CA ILE A 97 -6.32 4.24 7.39
C ILE A 97 -5.48 4.05 8.64
N SER A 98 -4.22 4.47 8.62
CA SER A 98 -3.32 4.37 9.76
C SER A 98 -3.82 5.19 10.96
N SER A 99 -4.34 6.40 10.72
CA SER A 99 -4.90 7.26 11.76
C SER A 99 -6.19 6.70 12.38
N PHE A 100 -7.03 6.06 11.58
CA PHE A 100 -8.32 5.54 12.02
C PHE A 100 -8.19 4.23 12.79
N TYR A 101 -7.45 3.27 12.22
CA TYR A 101 -7.32 1.92 12.80
C TYR A 101 -6.18 1.81 13.81
N LYS A 102 -5.25 2.77 13.83
CA LYS A 102 -4.10 2.83 14.75
C LYS A 102 -3.32 1.51 14.84
N PRO A 103 -2.89 0.93 13.71
CA PRO A 103 -2.15 -0.32 13.70
C PRO A 103 -0.86 -0.19 14.52
N ALA A 104 -0.63 -1.12 15.46
CA ALA A 104 0.60 -1.13 16.24
C ALA A 104 1.79 -1.67 15.44
N LYS A 105 1.52 -2.65 14.55
CA LYS A 105 2.54 -3.30 13.71
C LYS A 105 2.12 -3.26 12.25
N ILE A 106 3.00 -2.71 11.43
CA ILE A 106 2.79 -2.55 9.99
C ILE A 106 3.92 -3.25 9.23
N LEU A 107 3.55 -4.04 8.24
CA LEU A 107 4.48 -4.58 7.23
C LEU A 107 4.20 -3.92 5.89
N GLU A 108 5.23 -3.41 5.23
CA GLU A 108 5.12 -2.86 3.88
C GLU A 108 6.06 -3.60 2.92
N LEU A 109 5.50 -4.15 1.86
CA LEU A 109 6.25 -4.72 0.74
C LEU A 109 6.32 -3.71 -0.40
N GLY A 110 7.50 -3.08 -0.58
CA GLY A 110 7.73 -2.03 -1.57
C GLY A 110 7.98 -0.67 -0.94
N THR A 111 9.21 -0.43 -0.48
CA THR A 111 9.62 0.86 0.11
C THR A 111 9.73 1.96 -0.93
N SER A 112 10.39 1.67 -2.06
CA SER A 112 10.76 2.66 -3.07
C SER A 112 11.42 3.91 -2.44
N LEU A 113 10.86 5.10 -2.65
CA LEU A 113 11.34 6.34 -2.00
C LEU A 113 10.72 6.59 -0.60
N GLY A 114 9.97 5.63 -0.06
CA GLY A 114 9.38 5.68 1.29
C GLY A 114 8.15 6.57 1.43
N ILE A 115 7.49 6.95 0.33
CA ILE A 115 6.34 7.87 0.39
C ILE A 115 5.13 7.21 1.06
N GLY A 116 4.83 5.95 0.73
CA GLY A 116 3.78 5.17 1.39
C GLY A 116 4.04 5.03 2.89
N THR A 117 5.26 4.61 3.23
CA THR A 117 5.75 4.46 4.61
C THR A 117 5.56 5.75 5.43
N ILE A 118 5.95 6.90 4.86
CA ILE A 118 5.82 8.22 5.51
C ILE A 118 4.36 8.53 5.85
N HIS A 119 3.41 8.23 4.95
CA HIS A 119 1.99 8.48 5.19
C HIS A 119 1.43 7.53 6.25
N LEU A 120 1.80 6.25 6.23
CA LEU A 120 1.42 5.29 7.26
C LEU A 120 1.93 5.71 8.64
N GLN A 121 3.21 6.09 8.75
CA GLN A 121 3.81 6.51 10.02
C GLN A 121 3.23 7.84 10.51
N ALA A 122 2.98 8.79 9.62
CA ALA A 122 2.36 10.07 9.99
C ALA A 122 0.92 9.91 10.49
N GLY A 123 0.18 8.93 9.95
CA GLY A 123 -1.18 8.60 10.41
C GLY A 123 -1.20 8.03 11.82
N ASN A 124 -0.23 7.20 12.18
CA ASN A 124 -0.05 6.67 13.53
C ASN A 124 1.44 6.69 13.92
N PRO A 125 1.92 7.78 14.57
CA PRO A 125 3.33 7.91 14.94
C PRO A 125 3.85 6.85 15.91
N THR A 126 2.97 6.12 16.59
CA THR A 126 3.33 5.06 17.55
C THR A 126 3.46 3.68 16.92
N SER A 127 3.11 3.52 15.64
CA SER A 127 3.25 2.25 14.93
C SER A 127 4.71 1.87 14.73
N ARG A 128 4.97 0.56 14.78
CA ARG A 128 6.25 -0.02 14.35
C ARG A 128 6.09 -0.48 12.92
N ILE A 129 6.82 0.15 12.02
CA ILE A 129 6.78 -0.18 10.59
C ILE A 129 8.05 -0.91 10.20
N THR A 130 7.89 -2.08 9.55
CA THR A 130 8.93 -2.74 8.79
C THR A 130 8.60 -2.61 7.31
N THR A 131 9.50 -2.01 6.55
CA THR A 131 9.35 -1.84 5.10
C THR A 131 10.50 -2.52 4.35
N ILE A 132 10.19 -3.17 3.24
CA ILE A 132 11.10 -4.04 2.52
C ILE A 132 11.26 -3.57 1.09
N ASP A 133 12.50 -3.54 0.61
CA ASP A 133 12.82 -3.32 -0.79
C ASP A 133 14.16 -4.00 -1.14
N ALA A 134 14.21 -4.66 -2.28
CA ALA A 134 15.42 -5.34 -2.72
C ALA A 134 16.49 -4.37 -3.24
N CYS A 135 16.12 -3.15 -3.62
CA CYS A 135 17.04 -2.13 -4.11
C CYS A 135 17.63 -1.32 -2.96
N ARG A 136 18.92 -1.49 -2.70
CA ARG A 136 19.65 -0.80 -1.64
C ARG A 136 19.62 0.71 -1.78
N GLU A 137 19.74 1.20 -3.01
CA GLU A 137 19.82 2.64 -3.28
C GLU A 137 18.49 3.35 -3.03
N THR A 138 17.35 2.70 -3.36
CA THR A 138 16.02 3.24 -3.03
C THR A 138 15.80 3.27 -1.52
N ILE A 139 16.21 2.22 -0.79
CA ILE A 139 16.15 2.20 0.68
C ILE A 139 17.02 3.31 1.30
N ASN A 140 18.23 3.52 0.80
CA ASN A 140 19.10 4.59 1.30
C ASN A 140 18.43 5.95 1.11
N GLN A 141 17.81 6.20 -0.06
CA GLN A 141 17.06 7.42 -0.30
C GLN A 141 15.82 7.51 0.59
N ALA A 142 15.10 6.42 0.80
CA ALA A 142 13.95 6.39 1.71
C ALA A 142 14.34 6.77 3.14
N LYS A 143 15.45 6.23 3.66
CA LYS A 143 15.99 6.58 4.99
C LYS A 143 16.29 8.08 5.12
N LEU A 144 16.87 8.71 4.07
CA LEU A 144 17.05 10.17 4.05
C LEU A 144 15.72 10.91 4.12
N ASN A 145 14.69 10.40 3.43
CA ASN A 145 13.37 10.98 3.45
C ASN A 145 12.70 10.80 4.82
N PHE A 146 12.84 9.65 5.49
CA PHE A 146 12.32 9.38 6.84
C PHE A 146 12.94 10.30 7.88
N ASN A 147 14.26 10.55 7.77
CA ASN A 147 14.97 11.48 8.66
C ASN A 147 14.41 12.91 8.60
N THR A 148 13.89 13.36 7.45
CA THR A 148 13.22 14.65 7.31
C THR A 148 12.03 14.79 8.25
N PHE A 149 11.32 13.67 8.52
CA PHE A 149 10.18 13.61 9.42
C PHE A 149 10.55 13.16 10.84
N LYS A 150 11.81 12.80 11.08
CA LYS A 150 12.29 12.18 12.34
C LYS A 150 11.56 10.86 12.63
N PHE A 151 11.26 10.09 11.60
CA PHE A 151 10.65 8.77 11.73
C PHE A 151 11.72 7.69 11.85
N ASP A 152 11.54 6.83 12.84
CA ASP A 152 12.36 5.62 13.02
C ASP A 152 11.66 4.43 12.38
N ILE A 153 12.14 4.03 11.20
CA ILE A 153 11.53 3.00 10.36
C ILE A 153 12.51 1.84 10.20
N ASN A 154 12.05 0.64 10.47
CA ASN A 154 12.85 -0.56 10.19
C ASN A 154 12.83 -0.85 8.68
N CYS A 155 14.00 -0.76 8.04
CA CYS A 155 14.15 -0.97 6.59
C CYS A 155 14.93 -2.26 6.33
N ALA A 156 14.31 -3.26 5.73
CA ALA A 156 14.95 -4.48 5.29
C ALA A 156 15.36 -4.39 3.81
N ASN A 157 16.67 -4.60 3.54
CA ASN A 157 17.16 -4.60 2.16
C ASN A 157 17.30 -6.03 1.65
N GLU A 158 16.21 -6.60 1.23
CA GLU A 158 16.11 -7.97 0.72
C GLU A 158 14.87 -8.14 -0.15
N THR A 159 14.72 -9.28 -0.80
CA THR A 159 13.50 -9.58 -1.57
C THR A 159 12.33 -9.86 -0.62
N PHE A 160 11.10 -9.62 -1.10
CA PHE A 160 9.87 -9.91 -0.33
C PHE A 160 9.81 -11.37 0.08
N GLU A 161 10.19 -12.30 -0.82
CA GLU A 161 10.20 -13.74 -0.54
C GLU A 161 11.18 -14.10 0.57
N THR A 162 12.39 -13.53 0.52
CA THR A 162 13.41 -13.77 1.56
C THR A 162 12.89 -13.32 2.92
N HIS A 163 12.35 -12.09 2.98
CA HIS A 163 11.83 -11.53 4.23
C HIS A 163 10.65 -12.35 4.78
N ILE A 164 9.66 -12.65 3.94
CA ILE A 164 8.48 -13.42 4.36
C ILE A 164 8.86 -14.80 4.90
N ASN A 165 9.85 -15.46 4.29
CA ASN A 165 10.31 -16.78 4.74
C ASN A 165 11.10 -16.74 6.06
N GLN A 166 11.54 -15.55 6.50
CA GLN A 166 12.28 -15.32 7.74
C GLN A 166 11.44 -14.67 8.85
N LEU A 167 10.18 -14.34 8.56
CA LEU A 167 9.29 -13.75 9.55
C LEU A 167 9.12 -14.69 10.74
N GLU A 168 9.27 -14.16 11.94
CA GLU A 168 8.85 -14.82 13.15
C GLU A 168 7.32 -14.89 13.22
N LEU A 169 6.75 -15.79 14.03
CA LEU A 169 5.31 -15.96 14.20
C LEU A 169 4.70 -14.77 14.97
N GLU A 170 4.77 -13.61 14.36
CA GLU A 170 4.23 -12.35 14.85
C GLU A 170 3.07 -11.90 13.93
N LYS A 171 2.00 -11.36 14.51
CA LYS A 171 0.86 -10.87 13.74
C LYS A 171 1.00 -9.39 13.43
N PHE A 172 0.60 -9.00 12.22
CA PHE A 172 0.53 -7.60 11.80
C PHE A 172 -0.90 -7.09 11.83
N ASP A 173 -1.07 -5.82 12.22
CA ASP A 173 -2.38 -5.15 12.19
C ASP A 173 -2.68 -4.59 10.79
N LEU A 174 -1.63 -4.20 10.05
CA LEU A 174 -1.73 -3.71 8.69
C LEU A 174 -0.59 -4.25 7.84
N ILE A 175 -0.94 -4.72 6.63
CA ILE A 175 0.03 -5.17 5.62
C ILE A 175 -0.26 -4.40 4.33
N PHE A 176 0.73 -3.62 3.86
CA PHE A 176 0.65 -2.88 2.61
C PHE A 176 1.52 -3.54 1.55
N ILE A 177 0.93 -3.89 0.40
CA ILE A 177 1.63 -4.51 -0.72
C ILE A 177 1.62 -3.53 -1.89
N ASP A 178 2.77 -2.92 -2.15
CA ASP A 178 3.04 -1.96 -3.23
C ASP A 178 4.30 -2.36 -4.01
N GLY A 179 4.25 -3.52 -4.61
CA GLY A 179 5.40 -4.01 -5.39
C GLY A 179 5.06 -5.17 -6.31
N HIS A 180 5.97 -5.42 -7.27
CA HIS A 180 5.92 -6.43 -8.31
C HIS A 180 4.80 -6.27 -9.35
N HIS A 181 3.66 -5.65 -9.06
CA HIS A 181 2.49 -5.41 -9.90
C HIS A 181 2.15 -6.59 -10.85
N ASP A 182 2.33 -7.81 -10.35
CA ASP A 182 2.02 -9.08 -11.00
C ASP A 182 1.00 -9.85 -10.18
N GLY A 183 -0.04 -10.36 -10.83
CA GLY A 183 -1.17 -10.98 -10.16
C GLY A 183 -0.84 -12.29 -9.45
N GLU A 184 0.04 -13.12 -10.02
CA GLU A 184 0.46 -14.39 -9.38
C GLU A 184 1.35 -14.10 -8.16
N ALA A 185 2.27 -13.14 -8.27
CA ALA A 185 3.10 -12.71 -7.15
C ALA A 185 2.23 -12.16 -6.00
N LEU A 186 1.24 -11.31 -6.31
CA LEU A 186 0.31 -10.78 -5.32
C LEU A 186 -0.43 -11.89 -4.56
N LYS A 187 -0.97 -12.89 -5.28
CA LYS A 187 -1.68 -14.02 -4.65
C LYS A 187 -0.75 -14.84 -3.76
N ASN A 188 0.48 -15.11 -4.24
CA ASN A 188 1.49 -15.84 -3.47
C ASN A 188 1.89 -15.09 -2.18
N TYR A 189 2.04 -13.77 -2.23
CA TYR A 189 2.32 -12.98 -1.02
C TYR A 189 1.15 -12.99 -0.05
N LEU A 190 -0.07 -12.82 -0.52
CA LEU A 190 -1.27 -12.90 0.32
C LEU A 190 -1.45 -14.27 0.98
N GLU A 191 -1.15 -15.36 0.23
CA GLU A 191 -1.20 -16.72 0.76
C GLU A 191 -0.23 -16.91 1.93
N LYS A 192 1.04 -16.53 1.72
CA LYS A 192 2.09 -16.63 2.74
C LYS A 192 1.83 -15.71 3.93
N LEU A 193 1.37 -14.48 3.70
CA LEU A 193 1.14 -13.48 4.73
C LEU A 193 -0.14 -13.71 5.52
N HIS A 194 -1.04 -14.58 5.05
CA HIS A 194 -2.25 -14.93 5.79
C HIS A 194 -1.95 -15.52 7.17
N ASP A 195 -0.86 -16.28 7.30
CA ASP A 195 -0.43 -16.87 8.57
C ASP A 195 0.10 -15.82 9.56
N TYR A 196 0.45 -14.62 9.08
CA TYR A 196 0.90 -13.47 9.88
C TYR A 196 -0.22 -12.43 10.08
N ALA A 197 -1.46 -12.79 9.76
CA ALA A 197 -2.64 -11.97 9.95
C ALA A 197 -3.51 -12.47 11.12
N HIS A 198 -4.26 -11.56 11.72
CA HIS A 198 -5.39 -11.85 12.61
C HIS A 198 -6.70 -11.41 11.94
N ASP A 199 -7.83 -11.67 12.57
CA ASP A 199 -9.16 -11.41 11.98
C ASP A 199 -9.42 -9.94 11.61
N GLU A 200 -8.73 -9.00 12.26
CA GLU A 200 -8.86 -7.56 12.01
C GLU A 200 -7.71 -6.98 11.17
N THR A 201 -6.76 -7.81 10.72
CA THR A 201 -5.64 -7.34 9.90
C THR A 201 -6.14 -6.72 8.59
N ILE A 202 -5.66 -5.52 8.30
CA ILE A 202 -5.99 -4.80 7.06
C ILE A 202 -4.88 -5.03 6.04
N PHE A 203 -5.20 -5.74 4.97
CA PHE A 203 -4.33 -5.80 3.80
C PHE A 203 -4.72 -4.68 2.84
N ILE A 204 -3.75 -3.86 2.45
CA ILE A 204 -3.88 -2.82 1.43
C ILE A 204 -3.09 -3.28 0.21
N LEU A 205 -3.76 -3.38 -0.94
CA LEU A 205 -3.19 -3.85 -2.20
C LEU A 205 -3.17 -2.70 -3.18
N ASP A 206 -1.97 -2.25 -3.59
CA ASP A 206 -1.89 -1.16 -4.57
C ASP A 206 -2.02 -1.70 -6.00
N ASP A 207 -2.42 -0.80 -6.88
CA ASP A 207 -2.49 -0.99 -8.32
C ASP A 207 -3.29 -2.24 -8.77
N ILE A 208 -4.42 -2.55 -8.10
CA ILE A 208 -5.30 -3.72 -8.42
C ILE A 208 -5.83 -3.72 -9.86
N ARG A 209 -5.67 -2.61 -10.60
CA ARG A 209 -6.04 -2.47 -12.03
C ARG A 209 -4.86 -2.06 -12.92
N TRP A 210 -3.62 -2.26 -12.45
CA TRP A 210 -2.43 -1.91 -13.24
C TRP A 210 -2.34 -2.68 -14.55
N SER A 211 -2.66 -3.97 -14.50
CA SER A 211 -2.63 -4.90 -15.63
C SER A 211 -3.83 -5.85 -15.61
N ALA A 212 -4.04 -6.60 -16.70
CA ALA A 212 -5.05 -7.65 -16.74
C ALA A 212 -4.77 -8.74 -15.69
N SER A 213 -3.49 -9.10 -15.47
CA SER A 213 -3.06 -10.08 -14.47
C SER A 213 -3.43 -9.60 -13.06
N MET A 214 -3.12 -8.35 -12.70
CA MET A 214 -3.47 -7.75 -11.40
C MET A 214 -4.99 -7.72 -11.19
N PHE A 215 -5.75 -7.33 -12.21
CA PHE A 215 -7.20 -7.27 -12.09
C PHE A 215 -7.84 -8.67 -11.99
N HIS A 216 -7.28 -9.65 -12.68
CA HIS A 216 -7.71 -11.05 -12.54
C HIS A 216 -7.45 -11.56 -11.12
N ALA A 217 -6.25 -11.36 -10.61
CA ALA A 217 -5.90 -11.71 -9.23
C ALA A 217 -6.82 -11.01 -8.20
N TRP A 218 -7.12 -9.72 -8.39
CA TRP A 218 -8.07 -9.01 -7.54
C TRP A 218 -9.46 -9.68 -7.51
N ASN A 219 -9.99 -10.09 -8.68
CA ASN A 219 -11.28 -10.78 -8.75
C ASN A 219 -11.24 -12.16 -8.05
N GLU A 220 -10.14 -12.90 -8.16
CA GLU A 220 -9.97 -14.16 -7.43
C GLU A 220 -9.89 -13.95 -5.92
N ILE A 221 -9.18 -12.89 -5.47
CA ILE A 221 -9.08 -12.51 -4.06
C ILE A 221 -10.46 -12.17 -3.48
N ILE A 222 -11.30 -11.44 -4.22
CA ILE A 222 -12.70 -11.16 -3.83
C ILE A 222 -13.48 -12.45 -3.62
N GLN A 223 -13.25 -13.48 -4.42
CA GLN A 223 -13.95 -14.76 -4.32
C GLN A 223 -13.37 -15.69 -3.24
N SER A 224 -12.16 -15.40 -2.73
CA SER A 224 -11.51 -16.23 -1.72
C SER A 224 -12.27 -16.23 -0.40
N GLU A 225 -12.46 -17.40 0.20
CA GLU A 225 -13.08 -17.56 1.52
C GLU A 225 -12.18 -17.07 2.69
N LYS A 226 -10.94 -16.70 2.40
CA LYS A 226 -10.00 -16.16 3.40
C LYS A 226 -10.33 -14.74 3.83
N TYR A 227 -11.02 -13.98 2.98
CA TYR A 227 -11.32 -12.56 3.22
C TYR A 227 -12.82 -12.31 3.16
N HIS A 228 -13.39 -11.94 4.31
CA HIS A 228 -14.83 -11.71 4.43
C HIS A 228 -15.24 -10.27 4.12
N VAL A 229 -14.33 -9.32 4.25
CA VAL A 229 -14.58 -7.93 3.84
C VAL A 229 -13.60 -7.52 2.78
N THR A 230 -14.09 -7.10 1.61
CA THR A 230 -13.27 -6.58 0.52
C THR A 230 -13.79 -5.23 0.05
N LEU A 231 -12.90 -4.24 -0.10
CA LEU A 231 -13.21 -2.88 -0.53
C LEU A 231 -12.42 -2.55 -1.78
N ASP A 232 -13.10 -2.11 -2.81
CA ASP A 232 -12.52 -1.66 -4.07
C ASP A 232 -12.58 -0.12 -4.15
N LEU A 233 -11.42 0.54 -4.14
CA LEU A 233 -11.28 1.99 -4.25
C LEU A 233 -10.62 2.39 -5.58
N LEU A 234 -10.89 1.69 -6.65
CA LEU A 234 -10.38 1.83 -8.00
C LEU A 234 -8.91 1.39 -8.15
N ARG A 235 -7.96 2.10 -7.56
CA ARG A 235 -6.54 1.78 -7.61
C ARG A 235 -6.16 0.83 -6.48
N ILE A 236 -6.68 1.10 -5.29
CA ILE A 236 -6.38 0.31 -4.08
C ILE A 236 -7.52 -0.66 -3.78
N GLY A 237 -7.15 -1.91 -3.53
CA GLY A 237 -7.99 -2.92 -2.91
C GLY A 237 -7.67 -3.04 -1.42
N ILE A 238 -8.69 -3.22 -0.60
CA ILE A 238 -8.52 -3.55 0.82
C ILE A 238 -9.20 -4.87 1.09
N VAL A 239 -8.53 -5.78 1.78
CA VAL A 239 -9.11 -7.05 2.21
C VAL A 239 -8.84 -7.31 3.68
N ILE A 240 -9.83 -7.88 4.37
CA ILE A 240 -9.78 -8.15 5.80
C ILE A 240 -10.34 -9.55 6.05
N PRO A 241 -9.65 -10.42 6.81
CA PRO A 241 -10.13 -11.76 7.11
C PRO A 241 -11.51 -11.76 7.75
N LYS A 242 -11.70 -11.09 8.87
CA LYS A 242 -12.97 -10.81 9.58
C LYS A 242 -13.96 -11.98 9.61
N LYS A 243 -13.49 -13.17 10.00
CA LYS A 243 -14.20 -14.46 9.94
C LYS A 243 -15.58 -14.47 10.59
N GLN A 244 -15.83 -13.55 11.52
CA GLN A 244 -17.13 -13.44 12.22
C GLN A 244 -18.21 -12.70 11.42
N GLN A 245 -17.85 -12.14 10.25
CA GLN A 245 -18.80 -11.47 9.36
C GLN A 245 -19.13 -12.34 8.15
N THR A 246 -20.33 -12.19 7.63
CA THR A 246 -20.68 -12.73 6.31
C THR A 246 -19.82 -12.05 5.25
N LYS A 247 -19.43 -12.81 4.23
CA LYS A 247 -18.62 -12.32 3.12
C LYS A 247 -19.30 -11.19 2.37
N GLN A 248 -18.62 -10.07 2.20
CA GLN A 248 -19.15 -8.87 1.57
C GLN A 248 -18.08 -8.17 0.72
N HIS A 249 -18.47 -7.76 -0.46
CA HIS A 249 -17.64 -6.95 -1.36
C HIS A 249 -18.30 -5.59 -1.60
N PHE A 250 -17.53 -4.52 -1.49
CA PHE A 250 -18.00 -3.16 -1.71
C PHE A 250 -17.10 -2.42 -2.70
N VAL A 251 -17.73 -1.81 -3.70
CA VAL A 251 -17.08 -0.83 -4.58
C VAL A 251 -17.37 0.54 -4.00
N ILE A 252 -16.35 1.22 -3.50
CA ILE A 252 -16.47 2.49 -2.75
C ILE A 252 -16.04 3.65 -3.64
N ARG A 253 -16.88 4.67 -3.73
CA ARG A 253 -16.54 5.91 -4.45
C ARG A 253 -15.48 6.69 -3.68
N TYR A 254 -14.24 6.70 -4.24
CA TYR A 254 -13.09 7.38 -3.65
C TYR A 254 -12.38 8.29 -4.67
#